data_a8ac5075998298ba425495eab1a18cf2
#
_entry.id   a8ac5075998298ba425495eab1a18cf2
#
_cell.length_a   1.000
_cell.length_b   1.000
_cell.length_c   1.000
_cell.angle_alpha   90.00
_cell.angle_beta   90.00
_cell.angle_gamma   90.00
#
_symmetry.space_group_name_H-M   'P 1'
#
loop_
_entity.id
_entity.type
_entity.pdbx_description
1 polymer ?
#
loop_
_entity_poly.entity_id
_entity_poly.type
_entity_poly.pdbx_seq_one_letter_code
_entity_poly.pdbx_strand_id
1 'polypeptide(L)'
;MAPEKSFSYTVGYALLPEKVSSVVQPSLVAAAAERGMRLVAVDVSRPLAEQGPFDLLVHKMYDRGWRAQLEDFTARHPSVPVVDSPAAIDRLLDRATMLDAVSGLPVPVSVPTQVVVTDAAALANNPDDGLRFPLIAKPLAVDGSAESHDMRLVYRRDGLRGLRAPVVLQEFVNHGGVLFKVYVVGDHATCVRRSSLPDVPSHRLLDTYGGDASVPFANISNQPLPDDGDADADMPDAGFVDEVARGLRRGLGLHLLNFDMIRERSEEHGDRYFVIDINYFPGYAKMPGYETALTDFFLEMLAASGRPVHGHGGQLGGSGLDIEARKLEAGPGIGLTEVESGRAQA
;
A
#
# COMPACT_ATOMS: atom_id res chain seq x y z
N MET A 1 -7.22 40.54 -19.85
CA MET A 1 -6.44 39.78 -18.88
C MET A 1 -7.42 38.89 -18.15
N ALA A 2 -7.26 37.59 -18.22
CA ALA A 2 -8.03 36.68 -17.36
C ALA A 2 -7.67 36.99 -15.89
N PRO A 3 -8.63 36.97 -14.94
CA PRO A 3 -8.32 37.19 -13.54
C PRO A 3 -7.32 36.14 -13.08
N GLU A 4 -6.24 36.55 -12.40
CA GLU A 4 -5.31 35.63 -11.75
C GLU A 4 -6.12 34.75 -10.80
N LYS A 5 -6.11 33.42 -11.01
CA LYS A 5 -6.74 32.49 -10.10
C LYS A 5 -6.06 32.62 -8.73
N SER A 6 -6.79 33.11 -7.74
CA SER A 6 -6.36 33.11 -6.34
C SER A 6 -6.41 31.67 -5.83
N PHE A 7 -5.25 31.12 -5.43
CA PHE A 7 -5.17 29.82 -4.76
C PHE A 7 -5.27 30.01 -3.24
N SER A 8 -6.11 29.19 -2.62
CA SER A 8 -6.28 29.19 -1.15
C SER A 8 -5.22 28.32 -0.46
N TYR A 9 -4.71 27.27 -1.15
CA TYR A 9 -3.78 26.31 -0.58
C TYR A 9 -2.64 25.98 -1.53
N THR A 10 -1.49 25.66 -0.97
CA THR A 10 -0.30 25.17 -1.68
C THR A 10 0.04 23.76 -1.19
N VAL A 11 -0.09 22.77 -2.07
CA VAL A 11 0.29 21.40 -1.82
C VAL A 11 1.67 21.15 -2.43
N GLY A 12 2.68 20.97 -1.59
CA GLY A 12 4.02 20.58 -2.01
C GLY A 12 4.07 19.09 -2.33
N TYR A 13 4.75 18.71 -3.43
CA TYR A 13 5.00 17.30 -3.71
C TYR A 13 6.49 17.05 -4.00
N ALA A 14 7.05 16.03 -3.31
CA ALA A 14 8.42 15.56 -3.50
C ALA A 14 8.38 14.15 -4.09
N LEU A 15 8.55 14.05 -5.39
CA LEU A 15 8.53 12.80 -6.17
C LEU A 15 9.78 12.74 -7.05
N LEU A 16 10.28 11.53 -7.27
CA LEU A 16 11.32 11.33 -8.29
C LEU A 16 10.77 11.68 -9.68
N PRO A 17 11.58 12.23 -10.59
CA PRO A 17 11.12 12.71 -11.91
C PRO A 17 10.32 11.67 -12.69
N GLU A 18 10.74 10.40 -12.67
CA GLU A 18 10.05 9.29 -13.35
C GLU A 18 8.69 8.95 -12.71
N LYS A 19 8.44 9.40 -11.48
CA LYS A 19 7.16 9.19 -10.77
C LYS A 19 6.17 10.34 -10.97
N VAL A 20 6.66 11.54 -11.26
CA VAL A 20 5.81 12.72 -11.45
C VAL A 20 4.73 12.46 -12.49
N SER A 21 5.09 11.97 -13.69
CA SER A 21 4.13 11.69 -14.77
C SER A 21 3.10 10.61 -14.44
N SER A 22 3.35 9.77 -13.45
CA SER A 22 2.43 8.71 -13.02
C SER A 22 1.42 9.17 -11.96
N VAL A 23 1.55 10.42 -11.47
CA VAL A 23 0.66 11.01 -10.44
C VAL A 23 0.22 12.42 -10.83
N VAL A 24 1.18 13.34 -11.04
CA VAL A 24 0.91 14.76 -11.27
C VAL A 24 0.74 15.02 -12.76
N GLN A 25 -0.41 14.58 -13.30
CA GLN A 25 -0.78 14.85 -14.69
C GLN A 25 -1.50 16.20 -14.83
N PRO A 26 -1.59 16.76 -16.03
CA PRO A 26 -2.31 18.00 -16.28
C PRO A 26 -3.76 17.99 -15.78
N SER A 27 -4.44 16.82 -15.83
CA SER A 27 -5.79 16.62 -15.30
C SER A 27 -5.86 16.82 -13.79
N LEU A 28 -4.91 16.27 -13.03
CA LEU A 28 -4.85 16.49 -11.58
C LEU A 28 -4.54 17.95 -11.24
N VAL A 29 -3.62 18.58 -11.98
CA VAL A 29 -3.31 20.02 -11.77
C VAL A 29 -4.53 20.88 -12.02
N ALA A 30 -5.31 20.58 -13.07
CA ALA A 30 -6.57 21.29 -13.37
C ALA A 30 -7.61 21.08 -12.26
N ALA A 31 -7.84 19.83 -11.85
CA ALA A 31 -8.81 19.49 -10.79
C ALA A 31 -8.43 20.13 -9.43
N ALA A 32 -7.15 20.15 -9.07
CA ALA A 32 -6.68 20.84 -7.88
C ALA A 32 -6.90 22.36 -7.98
N ALA A 33 -6.60 22.96 -9.13
CA ALA A 33 -6.79 24.40 -9.36
C ALA A 33 -8.27 24.83 -9.30
N GLU A 34 -9.19 23.98 -9.78
CA GLU A 34 -10.64 24.22 -9.66
C GLU A 34 -11.11 24.24 -8.20
N ARG A 35 -10.40 23.52 -7.33
CA ARG A 35 -10.65 23.43 -5.90
C ARG A 35 -9.80 24.42 -5.07
N GLY A 36 -9.16 25.38 -5.71
CA GLY A 36 -8.35 26.41 -5.07
C GLY A 36 -6.99 25.92 -4.53
N MET A 37 -6.53 24.77 -4.99
CA MET A 37 -5.22 24.20 -4.61
C MET A 37 -4.20 24.38 -5.73
N ARG A 38 -2.99 24.82 -5.36
CA ARG A 38 -1.81 24.87 -6.25
C ARG A 38 -0.86 23.73 -5.90
N LEU A 39 -0.59 22.85 -6.87
CA LEU A 39 0.42 21.79 -6.73
C LEU A 39 1.80 22.37 -7.08
N VAL A 40 2.76 22.22 -6.19
CA VAL A 40 4.12 22.78 -6.32
C VAL A 40 5.15 21.68 -6.15
N ALA A 41 6.01 21.50 -7.14
CA ALA A 41 7.14 20.58 -7.03
C ALA A 41 8.14 21.10 -5.99
N VAL A 42 8.54 20.22 -5.07
CA VAL A 42 9.64 20.48 -4.14
C VAL A 42 10.96 20.24 -4.87
N ASP A 43 11.88 21.19 -4.81
CA ASP A 43 13.25 21.02 -5.27
C ASP A 43 14.04 20.23 -4.23
N VAL A 44 14.24 18.94 -4.46
CA VAL A 44 14.93 18.05 -3.52
C VAL A 44 16.42 18.34 -3.37
N SER A 45 17.00 19.18 -4.23
CA SER A 45 18.40 19.62 -4.13
C SER A 45 18.59 20.80 -3.15
N ARG A 46 17.50 21.40 -2.68
CA ARG A 46 17.51 22.55 -1.74
C ARG A 46 16.89 22.15 -0.39
N PRO A 47 17.28 22.80 0.71
CA PRO A 47 16.64 22.55 2.00
C PRO A 47 15.12 22.75 1.94
N LEU A 48 14.36 21.73 2.36
CA LEU A 48 12.90 21.75 2.32
C LEU A 48 12.32 22.91 3.14
N ALA A 49 12.92 23.20 4.30
CA ALA A 49 12.48 24.26 5.21
C ALA A 49 12.64 25.69 4.65
N GLU A 50 13.39 25.85 3.55
CA GLU A 50 13.57 27.12 2.85
C GLU A 50 12.61 27.30 1.67
N GLN A 51 11.73 26.32 1.45
CA GLN A 51 10.77 26.27 0.35
C GLN A 51 9.35 26.45 0.85
N GLY A 52 8.44 26.80 -0.02
CA GLY A 52 7.03 27.03 0.33
C GLY A 52 6.67 28.52 0.35
N PRO A 53 5.66 28.94 1.14
CA PRO A 53 4.97 28.13 2.14
C PRO A 53 4.13 26.99 1.57
N PHE A 54 4.10 25.87 2.29
CA PHE A 54 3.22 24.72 1.99
C PHE A 54 2.13 24.61 3.05
N ASP A 55 0.95 24.17 2.60
CA ASP A 55 -0.20 23.89 3.47
C ASP A 55 -0.35 22.39 3.71
N LEU A 56 0.15 21.58 2.79
CA LEU A 56 0.23 20.13 2.83
C LEU A 56 1.49 19.70 2.09
N LEU A 57 2.17 18.67 2.56
CA LEU A 57 3.30 18.06 1.87
C LEU A 57 3.03 16.57 1.62
N VAL A 58 3.18 16.13 0.37
CA VAL A 58 3.14 14.71 -0.01
C VAL A 58 4.48 14.30 -0.59
N HIS A 59 4.96 13.08 -0.31
CA HIS A 59 6.26 12.66 -0.81
C HIS A 59 6.34 11.16 -1.11
N LYS A 60 7.27 10.80 -1.99
CA LYS A 60 7.71 9.42 -2.22
C LYS A 60 9.22 9.38 -2.35
N MET A 61 9.89 9.67 -1.24
CA MET A 61 11.35 9.70 -1.12
C MET A 61 11.76 8.87 0.09
N TYR A 62 12.86 8.09 -0.01
CA TYR A 62 13.22 7.09 1.00
C TYR A 62 14.62 7.29 1.60
N ASP A 63 15.45 8.15 1.00
CA ASP A 63 16.82 8.35 1.43
C ASP A 63 16.93 9.06 2.80
N ARG A 64 18.07 8.83 3.47
CA ARG A 64 18.31 9.38 4.81
C ARG A 64 18.36 10.90 4.83
N GLY A 65 18.87 11.51 3.75
CA GLY A 65 18.95 12.98 3.63
C GLY A 65 17.55 13.59 3.58
N TRP A 66 16.64 12.99 2.82
CA TRP A 66 15.26 13.42 2.77
C TRP A 66 14.55 13.27 4.13
N ARG A 67 14.79 12.17 4.83
CA ARG A 67 14.22 11.97 6.19
C ARG A 67 14.63 13.08 7.14
N ALA A 68 15.91 13.44 7.18
CA ALA A 68 16.40 14.53 8.02
C ALA A 68 15.78 15.88 7.64
N GLN A 69 15.56 16.13 6.34
CA GLN A 69 14.87 17.35 5.88
C GLN A 69 13.38 17.36 6.30
N LEU A 70 12.69 16.22 6.28
CA LEU A 70 11.30 16.14 6.79
C LEU A 70 11.22 16.38 8.28
N GLU A 71 12.16 15.86 9.07
CA GLU A 71 12.25 16.07 10.51
C GLU A 71 12.44 17.56 10.83
N ASP A 72 13.39 18.24 10.17
CA ASP A 72 13.62 19.69 10.33
C ASP A 72 12.39 20.51 9.89
N PHE A 73 11.79 20.16 8.75
CA PHE A 73 10.59 20.82 8.24
C PHE A 73 9.41 20.67 9.22
N THR A 74 9.14 19.47 9.70
CA THR A 74 8.04 19.21 10.65
C THR A 74 8.25 19.94 11.98
N ALA A 75 9.50 20.01 12.45
CA ALA A 75 9.83 20.75 13.66
C ALA A 75 9.57 22.27 13.52
N ARG A 76 9.85 22.84 12.36
CA ARG A 76 9.62 24.28 12.06
C ARG A 76 8.17 24.58 11.68
N HIS A 77 7.46 23.63 11.10
CA HIS A 77 6.10 23.80 10.56
C HIS A 77 5.14 22.71 11.10
N PRO A 78 4.92 22.61 12.43
CA PRO A 78 4.16 21.50 13.03
C PRO A 78 2.68 21.48 12.62
N SER A 79 2.15 22.56 12.08
CA SER A 79 0.77 22.64 11.57
C SER A 79 0.62 22.19 10.11
N VAL A 80 1.72 21.88 9.41
CA VAL A 80 1.67 21.42 8.03
C VAL A 80 1.68 19.88 8.02
N PRO A 81 0.60 19.23 7.61
CA PRO A 81 0.58 17.79 7.53
C PRO A 81 1.56 17.29 6.47
N VAL A 82 2.25 16.18 6.79
CA VAL A 82 3.15 15.45 5.88
C VAL A 82 2.57 14.07 5.64
N VAL A 83 2.39 13.69 4.40
CA VAL A 83 1.79 12.41 3.97
C VAL A 83 2.80 11.60 3.16
N ASP A 84 3.18 10.41 3.60
CA ASP A 84 2.94 9.75 4.87
C ASP A 84 4.20 9.82 5.74
N SER A 85 4.14 9.35 7.00
CA SER A 85 5.31 9.38 7.87
C SER A 85 6.39 8.39 7.39
N PRO A 86 7.69 8.73 7.46
CA PRO A 86 8.77 7.81 7.07
C PRO A 86 8.72 6.47 7.80
N ALA A 87 8.35 6.48 9.08
CA ALA A 87 8.25 5.24 9.87
C ALA A 87 7.13 4.29 9.37
N ALA A 88 6.02 4.83 8.87
CA ALA A 88 4.96 4.03 8.26
C ALA A 88 5.40 3.47 6.90
N ILE A 89 6.11 4.29 6.10
CA ILE A 89 6.63 3.89 4.79
C ILE A 89 7.66 2.77 4.91
N ASP A 90 8.54 2.81 5.92
CA ASP A 90 9.59 1.80 6.15
C ASP A 90 9.04 0.37 6.23
N ARG A 91 7.81 0.19 6.73
CA ARG A 91 7.17 -1.12 6.81
C ARG A 91 6.95 -1.78 5.45
N LEU A 92 6.94 -1.01 4.37
CA LEU A 92 6.75 -1.50 3.00
C LEU A 92 8.06 -1.63 2.21
N LEU A 93 9.21 -1.25 2.78
CA LEU A 93 10.51 -1.34 2.11
C LEU A 93 11.19 -2.71 2.24
N ASP A 94 10.56 -3.63 2.98
CA ASP A 94 11.04 -5.01 3.17
C ASP A 94 9.88 -5.99 2.93
N ARG A 95 10.04 -6.90 1.96
CA ARG A 95 9.04 -7.93 1.64
C ARG A 95 8.84 -8.96 2.74
N ALA A 96 9.74 -9.08 3.70
CA ALA A 96 9.54 -9.96 4.85
C ALA A 96 8.40 -9.48 5.74
N THR A 97 8.24 -8.16 5.89
CA THR A 97 7.32 -7.53 6.84
C THR A 97 6.16 -6.78 6.20
N MET A 98 6.25 -6.47 4.90
CA MET A 98 5.22 -5.64 4.23
C MET A 98 3.81 -6.23 4.31
N LEU A 99 3.67 -7.56 4.40
CA LEU A 99 2.39 -8.26 4.47
C LEU A 99 1.92 -8.57 5.89
N ASP A 100 2.69 -8.24 6.93
CA ASP A 100 2.34 -8.54 8.33
C ASP A 100 1.00 -7.92 8.74
N ALA A 101 0.71 -6.73 8.22
CA ALA A 101 -0.55 -6.03 8.50
C ALA A 101 -1.81 -6.79 8.03
N VAL A 102 -1.66 -7.74 7.08
CA VAL A 102 -2.78 -8.55 6.59
C VAL A 102 -3.29 -9.52 7.66
N SER A 103 -2.37 -10.09 8.46
CA SER A 103 -2.70 -11.08 9.49
C SER A 103 -3.60 -10.55 10.61
N GLY A 104 -3.64 -9.22 10.80
CA GLY A 104 -4.46 -8.55 11.82
C GLY A 104 -5.83 -8.10 11.32
N LEU A 105 -6.19 -8.37 10.08
CA LEU A 105 -7.45 -7.89 9.51
C LEU A 105 -8.64 -8.73 9.99
N PRO A 106 -9.78 -8.08 10.31
CA PRO A 106 -10.98 -8.77 10.77
C PRO A 106 -11.84 -9.34 9.62
N VAL A 107 -11.25 -9.54 8.45
CA VAL A 107 -11.92 -10.02 7.23
C VAL A 107 -11.22 -11.26 6.69
N PRO A 108 -11.93 -12.14 5.93
CA PRO A 108 -11.39 -13.41 5.44
C PRO A 108 -10.41 -13.19 4.27
N VAL A 109 -9.29 -12.53 4.54
CA VAL A 109 -8.17 -12.36 3.61
C VAL A 109 -6.89 -12.85 4.28
N SER A 110 -5.98 -13.42 3.50
CA SER A 110 -4.73 -13.98 4.02
C SER A 110 -3.55 -13.63 3.10
N VAL A 111 -2.38 -14.14 3.46
CA VAL A 111 -1.15 -14.09 2.65
C VAL A 111 -0.83 -15.52 2.24
N PRO A 112 -0.41 -15.81 1.00
CA PRO A 112 0.12 -17.12 0.66
C PRO A 112 1.30 -17.47 1.57
N THR A 113 1.45 -18.75 1.94
CA THR A 113 2.56 -19.20 2.78
C THR A 113 3.90 -18.76 2.18
N GLN A 114 4.77 -18.21 3.00
CA GLN A 114 6.07 -17.72 2.53
C GLN A 114 7.17 -17.91 3.57
N VAL A 115 8.41 -17.99 3.10
CA VAL A 115 9.62 -18.01 3.92
C VAL A 115 10.63 -16.99 3.40
N VAL A 116 11.44 -16.45 4.31
CA VAL A 116 12.55 -15.55 3.97
C VAL A 116 13.85 -16.33 4.01
N VAL A 117 14.59 -16.31 2.92
CA VAL A 117 15.90 -16.93 2.80
C VAL A 117 16.97 -15.84 2.77
N THR A 118 17.75 -15.73 3.82
CA THR A 118 18.64 -14.58 4.05
C THR A 118 20.01 -14.73 3.40
N ASP A 119 20.47 -15.94 3.16
CA ASP A 119 21.82 -16.21 2.66
C ASP A 119 21.89 -17.36 1.66
N ALA A 120 22.99 -17.42 0.91
CA ALA A 120 23.20 -18.43 -0.12
C ALA A 120 23.32 -19.86 0.41
N ALA A 121 23.80 -20.05 1.64
CA ALA A 121 23.94 -21.37 2.26
C ALA A 121 22.57 -21.93 2.63
N ALA A 122 21.69 -21.10 3.19
CA ALA A 122 20.29 -21.44 3.44
C ALA A 122 19.56 -21.78 2.13
N LEU A 123 19.80 -20.99 1.07
CA LEU A 123 19.21 -21.24 -0.25
C LEU A 123 19.65 -22.58 -0.88
N ALA A 124 20.87 -23.04 -0.60
CA ALA A 124 21.40 -24.32 -1.07
C ALA A 124 20.87 -25.53 -0.28
N ASN A 125 20.45 -25.33 0.99
CA ASN A 125 20.13 -26.38 1.96
C ASN A 125 18.63 -26.47 2.26
N ASN A 126 17.80 -26.83 1.25
CA ASN A 126 16.34 -26.96 1.38
C ASN A 126 15.65 -25.66 1.89
N PRO A 127 15.71 -24.58 1.13
CA PRO A 127 15.18 -23.29 1.56
C PRO A 127 13.64 -23.21 1.55
N ASP A 128 12.99 -24.19 0.98
CA ASP A 128 11.53 -24.23 0.79
C ASP A 128 10.74 -24.61 2.06
N ASP A 129 11.41 -25.11 3.11
CA ASP A 129 10.86 -25.35 4.46
C ASP A 129 9.40 -25.82 4.50
N GLY A 130 9.05 -26.81 3.67
CA GLY A 130 7.70 -27.35 3.55
C GLY A 130 6.74 -26.58 2.65
N LEU A 131 7.18 -25.53 1.96
CA LEU A 131 6.37 -24.83 0.96
C LEU A 131 5.98 -25.75 -0.19
N ARG A 132 4.79 -25.52 -0.72
CA ARG A 132 4.26 -26.25 -1.88
C ARG A 132 4.60 -25.50 -3.18
N PHE A 133 5.22 -26.23 -4.12
CA PHE A 133 5.44 -25.71 -5.46
C PHE A 133 4.12 -25.58 -6.25
N PRO A 134 4.02 -24.63 -7.18
CA PRO A 134 5.06 -23.69 -7.59
C PRO A 134 5.27 -22.55 -6.59
N LEU A 135 6.43 -21.87 -6.67
CA LEU A 135 6.76 -20.74 -5.79
C LEU A 135 7.01 -19.48 -6.62
N ILE A 136 6.73 -18.32 -6.02
CA ILE A 136 7.24 -17.04 -6.47
C ILE A 136 8.48 -16.69 -5.64
N ALA A 137 9.61 -16.50 -6.31
CA ALA A 137 10.82 -15.96 -5.71
C ALA A 137 10.87 -14.44 -5.95
N LYS A 138 10.93 -13.67 -4.86
CA LYS A 138 10.96 -12.20 -4.88
C LYS A 138 12.20 -11.71 -4.14
N PRO A 139 13.05 -10.84 -4.73
CA PRO A 139 14.11 -10.18 -3.97
C PRO A 139 13.56 -9.52 -2.71
N LEU A 140 14.31 -9.56 -1.60
CA LEU A 140 13.82 -9.05 -0.31
C LEU A 140 13.59 -7.54 -0.33
N ALA A 141 14.55 -6.78 -0.90
CA ALA A 141 14.47 -5.33 -0.97
C ALA A 141 13.42 -4.82 -1.96
N VAL A 142 12.78 -3.70 -1.61
CA VAL A 142 11.79 -2.97 -2.42
C VAL A 142 12.27 -1.52 -2.56
N ASP A 143 13.46 -1.34 -3.12
CA ASP A 143 14.12 -0.04 -3.26
C ASP A 143 13.91 0.63 -4.63
N GLY A 144 13.17 -0.03 -5.54
CA GLY A 144 12.92 0.43 -6.90
C GLY A 144 14.08 0.18 -7.87
N SER A 145 15.15 -0.51 -7.45
CA SER A 145 16.23 -0.95 -8.34
C SER A 145 15.77 -2.00 -9.35
N ALA A 146 16.56 -2.24 -10.39
CA ALA A 146 16.28 -3.30 -11.37
C ALA A 146 16.26 -4.68 -10.68
N GLU A 147 17.16 -4.89 -9.72
CA GLU A 147 17.27 -6.12 -8.94
C GLU A 147 16.02 -6.39 -8.12
N SER A 148 15.36 -5.37 -7.60
CA SER A 148 14.09 -5.51 -6.82
C SER A 148 12.93 -6.04 -7.66
N HIS A 149 13.06 -6.04 -8.98
CA HIS A 149 12.09 -6.54 -9.95
C HIS A 149 12.47 -7.88 -10.58
N ASP A 150 13.60 -8.49 -10.21
CA ASP A 150 14.02 -9.83 -10.72
C ASP A 150 13.22 -10.95 -10.03
N MET A 151 11.93 -11.01 -10.35
CA MET A 151 11.02 -12.03 -9.82
C MET A 151 11.01 -13.28 -10.71
N ARG A 152 10.84 -14.46 -10.10
CA ARG A 152 10.79 -15.74 -10.81
C ARG A 152 9.65 -16.61 -10.33
N LEU A 153 9.00 -17.27 -11.28
CA LEU A 153 8.08 -18.38 -11.01
C LEU A 153 8.89 -19.68 -11.03
N VAL A 154 8.92 -20.39 -9.92
CA VAL A 154 9.70 -21.59 -9.70
C VAL A 154 8.76 -22.79 -9.63
N TYR A 155 8.85 -23.70 -10.58
CA TYR A 155 7.96 -24.84 -10.70
C TYR A 155 8.37 -26.03 -9.84
N ARG A 156 9.68 -26.23 -9.64
CA ARG A 156 10.27 -27.39 -8.99
C ARG A 156 11.52 -26.96 -8.20
N ARG A 157 11.97 -27.85 -7.31
CA ARG A 157 13.12 -27.62 -6.41
C ARG A 157 14.43 -27.29 -7.16
N ASP A 158 14.67 -27.90 -8.30
CA ASP A 158 15.86 -27.62 -9.11
C ASP A 158 15.89 -26.17 -9.65
N GLY A 159 14.74 -25.53 -9.79
CA GLY A 159 14.61 -24.13 -10.16
C GLY A 159 15.09 -23.14 -9.08
N LEU A 160 15.30 -23.59 -7.85
CA LEU A 160 15.89 -22.77 -6.77
C LEU A 160 17.39 -22.51 -6.97
N ARG A 161 18.09 -23.36 -7.74
CA ARG A 161 19.54 -23.29 -7.98
C ARG A 161 19.90 -22.05 -8.77
N GLY A 162 19.45 -21.13 -9.03
CA GLY A 162 19.86 -19.92 -9.76
C GLY A 162 19.39 -18.66 -9.08
N LEU A 163 18.71 -18.81 -7.96
CA LEU A 163 18.23 -17.69 -7.17
C LEU A 163 19.37 -17.02 -6.40
N ARG A 164 19.18 -15.75 -6.08
CA ARG A 164 20.09 -14.98 -5.25
C ARG A 164 19.40 -14.64 -3.93
N ALA A 165 20.09 -14.90 -2.81
CA ALA A 165 19.67 -14.44 -1.51
C ALA A 165 20.15 -12.98 -1.28
N PRO A 166 19.43 -12.17 -0.46
CA PRO A 166 18.21 -12.53 0.26
C PRO A 166 16.97 -12.53 -0.64
N VAL A 167 16.07 -13.49 -0.42
CA VAL A 167 14.89 -13.72 -1.25
C VAL A 167 13.70 -14.20 -0.40
N VAL A 168 12.48 -13.77 -0.76
CA VAL A 168 11.24 -14.34 -0.25
C VAL A 168 10.78 -15.43 -1.22
N LEU A 169 10.53 -16.62 -0.72
CA LEU A 169 9.86 -17.71 -1.43
C LEU A 169 8.42 -17.77 -0.95
N GLN A 170 7.46 -17.51 -1.85
CA GLN A 170 6.04 -17.48 -1.54
C GLN A 170 5.31 -18.53 -2.39
N GLU A 171 4.39 -19.30 -1.79
CA GLU A 171 3.54 -20.22 -2.55
C GLU A 171 2.77 -19.48 -3.64
N PHE A 172 2.79 -20.01 -4.85
CA PHE A 172 1.95 -19.52 -5.94
C PHE A 172 0.57 -20.13 -5.84
N VAL A 173 -0.44 -19.30 -5.81
CA VAL A 173 -1.85 -19.71 -5.80
C VAL A 173 -2.41 -19.53 -7.20
N ASN A 174 -3.02 -20.57 -7.77
CA ASN A 174 -3.76 -20.49 -9.04
C ASN A 174 -4.96 -19.55 -8.88
N HIS A 175 -5.10 -18.56 -9.77
CA HIS A 175 -6.08 -17.47 -9.65
C HIS A 175 -6.67 -17.03 -11.00
N GLY A 176 -6.62 -17.89 -12.00
CA GLY A 176 -7.21 -17.65 -13.33
C GLY A 176 -6.52 -16.55 -14.15
N GLY A 177 -5.27 -16.19 -13.82
CA GLY A 177 -4.55 -15.11 -14.50
C GLY A 177 -5.09 -13.70 -14.21
N VAL A 178 -5.90 -13.53 -13.17
CA VAL A 178 -6.54 -12.27 -12.79
C VAL A 178 -6.02 -11.75 -11.47
N LEU A 179 -5.62 -10.49 -11.44
CA LEU A 179 -5.20 -9.78 -10.24
C LEU A 179 -6.15 -8.59 -9.99
N PHE A 180 -6.53 -8.40 -8.76
CA PHE A 180 -7.30 -7.24 -8.28
C PHE A 180 -6.33 -6.24 -7.68
N LYS A 181 -6.11 -5.12 -8.37
CA LYS A 181 -5.30 -4.02 -7.88
C LYS A 181 -6.21 -3.00 -7.19
N VAL A 182 -6.04 -2.84 -5.90
CA VAL A 182 -6.82 -1.91 -5.09
C VAL A 182 -5.98 -0.68 -4.80
N TYR A 183 -6.39 0.47 -5.32
CA TYR A 183 -5.81 1.77 -5.00
C TYR A 183 -6.51 2.37 -3.79
N VAL A 184 -5.75 2.92 -2.87
CA VAL A 184 -6.25 3.53 -1.63
C VAL A 184 -5.74 4.95 -1.53
N VAL A 185 -6.67 5.90 -1.35
CA VAL A 185 -6.41 7.34 -1.17
C VAL A 185 -7.24 7.80 0.03
N GLY A 186 -6.62 7.96 1.20
CA GLY A 186 -7.36 8.23 2.42
C GLY A 186 -8.37 7.11 2.73
N ASP A 187 -9.63 7.46 2.87
CA ASP A 187 -10.72 6.51 3.10
C ASP A 187 -11.36 5.96 1.81
N HIS A 188 -10.91 6.43 0.64
CA HIS A 188 -11.40 5.98 -0.66
C HIS A 188 -10.59 4.80 -1.20
N ALA A 189 -11.27 3.74 -1.63
CA ALA A 189 -10.66 2.60 -2.31
C ALA A 189 -11.27 2.37 -3.69
N THR A 190 -10.43 2.04 -4.68
CA THR A 190 -10.87 1.68 -6.03
C THR A 190 -10.18 0.39 -6.45
N CYS A 191 -10.96 -0.63 -6.75
CA CYS A 191 -10.48 -1.92 -7.23
C CYS A 191 -10.57 -1.99 -8.76
N VAL A 192 -9.48 -2.43 -9.41
CA VAL A 192 -9.44 -2.67 -10.84
C VAL A 192 -8.86 -4.05 -11.13
N ARG A 193 -9.36 -4.72 -12.18
CA ARG A 193 -8.79 -5.97 -12.66
C ARG A 193 -7.53 -5.71 -13.50
N ARG A 194 -6.55 -6.59 -13.37
CA ARG A 194 -5.30 -6.56 -14.14
C ARG A 194 -4.92 -7.97 -14.55
N SER A 195 -4.10 -8.08 -15.60
CA SER A 195 -3.48 -9.33 -15.98
C SER A 195 -2.52 -9.83 -14.91
N SER A 196 -2.45 -11.14 -14.74
CA SER A 196 -1.52 -11.82 -13.84
C SER A 196 -0.91 -13.05 -14.52
N LEU A 197 -0.08 -13.78 -13.77
CA LEU A 197 0.48 -15.05 -14.24
C LEU A 197 -0.65 -16.05 -14.47
N PRO A 198 -0.61 -16.83 -15.58
CA PRO A 198 -1.58 -17.88 -15.82
C PRO A 198 -1.44 -18.99 -14.78
N ASP A 199 -2.52 -19.75 -14.61
CA ASP A 199 -2.53 -20.92 -13.76
C ASP A 199 -1.47 -21.93 -14.16
N VAL A 200 -0.84 -22.55 -13.17
CA VAL A 200 0.17 -23.57 -13.36
C VAL A 200 -0.49 -24.94 -13.29
N PRO A 201 -0.53 -25.69 -14.40
CA PRO A 201 -1.09 -27.03 -14.40
C PRO A 201 -0.18 -28.03 -13.68
N SER A 202 -0.78 -29.02 -13.01
CA SER A 202 -0.06 -29.98 -12.13
C SER A 202 1.07 -30.75 -12.84
N HIS A 203 0.96 -31.02 -14.14
CA HIS A 203 2.01 -31.73 -14.87
C HIS A 203 3.33 -30.95 -14.95
N ARG A 204 3.30 -29.62 -14.89
CA ARG A 204 4.53 -28.79 -14.86
C ARG A 204 5.33 -28.90 -13.56
N LEU A 205 4.72 -29.40 -12.52
CA LEU A 205 5.36 -29.60 -11.21
C LEU A 205 6.15 -30.92 -11.13
N LEU A 206 5.99 -31.80 -12.12
CA LEU A 206 6.68 -33.08 -12.12
C LEU A 206 8.15 -32.95 -12.55
N ASP A 207 9.04 -33.63 -11.85
CA ASP A 207 10.47 -33.64 -12.18
C ASP A 207 10.76 -34.20 -13.58
N THR A 208 9.84 -35.04 -14.11
CA THR A 208 9.90 -35.60 -15.47
C THR A 208 9.54 -34.61 -16.56
N TYR A 209 9.03 -33.41 -16.21
CA TYR A 209 8.70 -32.41 -17.20
C TYR A 209 9.98 -31.75 -17.77
N GLY A 210 10.17 -31.90 -19.10
CA GLY A 210 11.39 -31.49 -19.82
C GLY A 210 11.57 -29.95 -20.01
N GLY A 211 10.74 -29.10 -19.38
CA GLY A 211 10.82 -27.64 -19.48
C GLY A 211 11.65 -27.01 -18.38
N ASP A 212 11.82 -25.68 -18.47
CA ASP A 212 12.54 -24.88 -17.46
C ASP A 212 11.94 -25.08 -16.06
N ALA A 213 12.82 -25.27 -15.06
CA ALA A 213 12.42 -25.42 -13.67
C ALA A 213 12.00 -24.09 -13.02
N SER A 214 12.45 -22.96 -13.58
CA SER A 214 12.01 -21.62 -13.21
C SER A 214 12.05 -20.67 -14.40
N VAL A 215 11.15 -19.67 -14.41
CA VAL A 215 11.10 -18.63 -15.46
C VAL A 215 11.06 -17.24 -14.81
N PRO A 216 11.80 -16.26 -15.35
CA PRO A 216 11.67 -14.88 -14.90
C PRO A 216 10.35 -14.27 -15.38
N PHE A 217 9.82 -13.34 -14.60
CA PHE A 217 8.68 -12.51 -15.02
C PHE A 217 8.81 -11.10 -14.43
N ALA A 218 8.22 -10.11 -15.11
CA ALA A 218 8.21 -8.74 -14.64
C ALA A 218 6.96 -8.00 -15.12
N ASN A 219 6.46 -7.07 -14.28
CA ASN A 219 5.47 -6.05 -14.63
C ASN A 219 4.15 -6.51 -15.28
N ILE A 220 3.72 -7.75 -15.05
CA ILE A 220 2.48 -8.30 -15.63
C ILE A 220 1.26 -7.54 -15.08
N SER A 221 1.22 -7.22 -13.80
CA SER A 221 0.12 -6.51 -13.13
C SER A 221 -0.08 -5.05 -13.61
N ASN A 222 0.79 -4.55 -14.47
CA ASN A 222 0.63 -3.24 -15.11
C ASN A 222 -0.16 -3.30 -16.42
N GLN A 223 -0.46 -4.49 -16.94
CA GLN A 223 -1.22 -4.67 -18.17
C GLN A 223 -2.71 -4.78 -17.85
N PRO A 224 -3.60 -4.10 -18.62
CA PRO A 224 -5.03 -4.33 -18.50
C PRO A 224 -5.33 -5.77 -18.92
N LEU A 225 -6.43 -6.32 -18.39
CA LEU A 225 -6.99 -7.54 -18.98
C LEU A 225 -7.47 -7.24 -20.41
N PRO A 226 -7.39 -8.21 -21.32
CA PRO A 226 -8.12 -8.13 -22.59
C PRO A 226 -9.60 -7.85 -22.31
N ASP A 227 -10.20 -7.00 -23.14
CA ASP A 227 -11.60 -6.63 -23.03
C ASP A 227 -12.47 -7.82 -23.52
N ASP A 228 -12.94 -8.63 -22.61
CA ASP A 228 -13.81 -9.79 -22.84
C ASP A 228 -15.29 -9.53 -22.57
N GLY A 229 -15.68 -8.25 -22.50
CA GLY A 229 -17.08 -7.80 -22.62
C GLY A 229 -17.87 -7.67 -21.33
N ASP A 230 -17.37 -8.12 -20.17
CA ASP A 230 -18.02 -7.87 -18.88
C ASP A 230 -16.98 -7.61 -17.79
N ALA A 231 -16.51 -6.34 -17.76
CA ALA A 231 -15.47 -5.91 -16.82
C ALA A 231 -15.89 -6.03 -15.35
N ASP A 232 -17.20 -6.05 -15.07
CA ASP A 232 -17.75 -6.05 -13.72
C ASP A 232 -18.22 -7.42 -13.23
N ALA A 233 -18.49 -8.39 -14.14
CA ALA A 233 -19.11 -9.68 -13.82
C ALA A 233 -18.35 -10.54 -12.79
N ASP A 234 -17.16 -10.13 -12.35
CA ASP A 234 -16.31 -11.00 -11.53
C ASP A 234 -15.45 -10.22 -10.50
N MET A 235 -15.89 -9.02 -10.15
CA MET A 235 -15.21 -8.21 -9.13
C MET A 235 -15.47 -8.77 -7.72
N PRO A 236 -14.52 -8.61 -6.78
CA PRO A 236 -14.79 -8.83 -5.36
C PRO A 236 -15.90 -7.89 -4.86
N ASP A 237 -16.61 -8.32 -3.81
CA ASP A 237 -17.59 -7.46 -3.15
C ASP A 237 -16.96 -6.12 -2.71
N ALA A 238 -17.63 -5.02 -3.02
CA ALA A 238 -17.09 -3.68 -2.75
C ALA A 238 -16.91 -3.43 -1.25
N GLY A 239 -17.84 -3.89 -0.41
CA GLY A 239 -17.75 -3.75 1.05
C GLY A 239 -16.57 -4.52 1.61
N PHE A 240 -16.30 -5.74 1.10
CA PHE A 240 -15.13 -6.53 1.45
C PHE A 240 -13.84 -5.81 1.07
N VAL A 241 -13.75 -5.26 -0.15
CA VAL A 241 -12.57 -4.48 -0.62
C VAL A 241 -12.33 -3.28 0.28
N ASP A 242 -13.38 -2.53 0.63
CA ASP A 242 -13.30 -1.36 1.52
C ASP A 242 -12.83 -1.73 2.93
N GLU A 243 -13.28 -2.86 3.45
CA GLU A 243 -12.84 -3.34 4.77
C GLU A 243 -11.37 -3.74 4.78
N VAL A 244 -10.90 -4.45 3.75
CA VAL A 244 -9.47 -4.77 3.57
C VAL A 244 -8.64 -3.49 3.46
N ALA A 245 -9.05 -2.56 2.59
CA ALA A 245 -8.36 -1.29 2.37
C ALA A 245 -8.25 -0.46 3.65
N ARG A 246 -9.35 -0.31 4.38
CA ARG A 246 -9.42 0.40 5.65
C ARG A 246 -8.56 -0.25 6.73
N GLY A 247 -8.58 -1.59 6.79
CA GLY A 247 -7.77 -2.35 7.72
C GLY A 247 -6.26 -2.18 7.45
N LEU A 248 -5.84 -2.34 6.20
CA LEU A 248 -4.44 -2.13 5.79
C LEU A 248 -3.99 -0.69 6.04
N ARG A 249 -4.78 0.31 5.66
CA ARG A 249 -4.47 1.72 5.91
C ARG A 249 -4.20 1.99 7.39
N ARG A 250 -5.07 1.49 8.28
CA ARG A 250 -4.93 1.66 9.73
C ARG A 250 -3.75 0.87 10.29
N GLY A 251 -3.59 -0.39 9.90
CA GLY A 251 -2.52 -1.26 10.36
C GLY A 251 -1.13 -0.77 9.97
N LEU A 252 -1.00 -0.22 8.77
CA LEU A 252 0.25 0.36 8.26
C LEU A 252 0.48 1.80 8.72
N GLY A 253 -0.58 2.55 9.02
CA GLY A 253 -0.51 3.99 9.29
C GLY A 253 -0.25 4.81 8.03
N LEU A 254 -0.73 4.34 6.87
CA LEU A 254 -0.54 4.97 5.56
C LEU A 254 -1.88 5.49 5.02
N HIS A 255 -1.84 6.58 4.26
CA HIS A 255 -2.99 7.13 3.55
C HIS A 255 -2.95 6.83 2.05
N LEU A 256 -1.74 6.73 1.47
CA LEU A 256 -1.53 6.56 0.04
C LEU A 256 -0.85 5.23 -0.23
N LEU A 257 -1.61 4.23 -0.67
CA LEU A 257 -1.08 2.91 -1.00
C LEU A 257 -1.88 2.24 -2.12
N ASN A 258 -1.34 1.17 -2.66
CA ASN A 258 -2.13 0.14 -3.32
C ASN A 258 -1.72 -1.23 -2.79
N PHE A 259 -2.62 -2.18 -2.91
CA PHE A 259 -2.30 -3.59 -2.72
C PHE A 259 -2.79 -4.43 -3.88
N ASP A 260 -2.08 -5.51 -4.13
CA ASP A 260 -2.41 -6.49 -5.14
C ASP A 260 -3.02 -7.71 -4.45
N MET A 261 -4.23 -8.09 -4.88
CA MET A 261 -4.99 -9.19 -4.31
C MET A 261 -5.34 -10.19 -5.41
N ILE A 262 -5.28 -11.48 -5.08
CA ILE A 262 -5.70 -12.59 -5.95
C ILE A 262 -6.82 -13.36 -5.30
N ARG A 263 -7.59 -14.08 -6.14
CA ARG A 263 -8.69 -14.93 -5.70
C ARG A 263 -8.47 -16.36 -6.15
N GLU A 264 -8.35 -17.26 -5.19
CA GLU A 264 -8.43 -18.70 -5.45
C GLU A 264 -9.89 -19.13 -5.44
N ARG A 265 -10.34 -19.71 -6.53
CA ARG A 265 -11.70 -20.26 -6.63
C ARG A 265 -11.73 -21.70 -6.15
N SER A 266 -12.71 -22.03 -5.34
CA SER A 266 -12.97 -23.41 -4.90
C SER A 266 -14.47 -23.66 -4.84
N GLU A 267 -14.92 -24.65 -5.62
CA GLU A 267 -16.32 -25.07 -5.58
C GLU A 267 -16.71 -25.67 -4.22
N GLU A 268 -15.75 -26.27 -3.52
CA GLU A 268 -15.98 -26.97 -2.25
C GLU A 268 -15.95 -26.03 -1.03
N HIS A 269 -15.03 -25.02 -1.04
CA HIS A 269 -14.75 -24.17 0.14
C HIS A 269 -15.10 -22.69 -0.07
N GLY A 270 -15.61 -22.34 -1.27
CA GLY A 270 -15.83 -20.95 -1.66
C GLY A 270 -14.53 -20.22 -2.02
N ASP A 271 -14.66 -18.99 -2.48
CA ASP A 271 -13.55 -18.17 -2.90
C ASP A 271 -12.68 -17.74 -1.71
N ARG A 272 -11.35 -17.84 -1.86
CA ARG A 272 -10.37 -17.34 -0.88
C ARG A 272 -9.57 -16.20 -1.49
N TYR A 273 -9.38 -15.14 -0.72
CA TYR A 273 -8.62 -13.97 -1.15
C TYR A 273 -7.26 -13.89 -0.46
N PHE A 274 -6.24 -13.48 -1.22
CA PHE A 274 -4.88 -13.32 -0.72
C PHE A 274 -4.32 -11.98 -1.16
N VAL A 275 -3.74 -11.23 -0.23
CA VAL A 275 -2.89 -10.07 -0.55
C VAL A 275 -1.48 -10.56 -0.82
N ILE A 276 -0.91 -10.18 -1.96
CA ILE A 276 0.38 -10.67 -2.41
C ILE A 276 1.45 -9.59 -2.54
N ASP A 277 1.06 -8.33 -2.52
CA ASP A 277 1.95 -7.17 -2.58
C ASP A 277 1.25 -5.91 -2.06
N ILE A 278 2.03 -5.01 -1.43
CA ILE A 278 1.55 -3.70 -0.98
C ILE A 278 2.61 -2.66 -1.36
N ASN A 279 2.18 -1.55 -1.98
CA ASN A 279 3.10 -0.49 -2.39
C ASN A 279 2.66 0.86 -1.85
N TYR A 280 3.63 1.63 -1.36
CA TYR A 280 3.42 3.01 -0.97
C TYR A 280 3.31 3.91 -2.20
N PHE A 281 2.36 4.83 -2.14
CA PHE A 281 2.13 5.91 -3.10
C PHE A 281 2.30 5.45 -4.57
N PRO A 282 1.35 4.66 -5.09
CA PRO A 282 1.43 4.12 -6.45
C PRO A 282 1.28 5.22 -7.52
N GLY A 283 1.49 4.85 -8.79
CA GLY A 283 1.12 5.71 -9.92
C GLY A 283 -0.39 5.78 -10.08
N TYR A 284 -1.01 6.76 -9.48
CA TYR A 284 -2.47 6.90 -9.43
C TYR A 284 -3.12 7.22 -10.78
N ALA A 285 -2.40 7.70 -11.78
CA ALA A 285 -2.94 7.98 -13.11
C ALA A 285 -3.64 6.77 -13.80
N LYS A 286 -3.42 5.56 -13.27
CA LYS A 286 -4.09 4.33 -13.74
C LYS A 286 -5.36 3.98 -12.94
N MET A 287 -5.69 4.74 -11.91
CA MET A 287 -6.88 4.58 -11.08
C MET A 287 -8.02 5.42 -11.68
N PRO A 288 -9.18 4.84 -11.99
CA PRO A 288 -10.35 5.62 -12.40
C PRO A 288 -10.73 6.67 -11.36
N GLY A 289 -10.92 7.92 -11.79
CA GLY A 289 -11.34 9.02 -10.91
C GLY A 289 -10.29 9.49 -9.90
N TYR A 290 -9.01 9.20 -10.14
CA TYR A 290 -7.94 9.52 -9.18
C TYR A 290 -7.81 11.01 -8.90
N GLU A 291 -8.14 11.88 -9.85
CA GLU A 291 -8.09 13.32 -9.67
C GLU A 291 -9.04 13.78 -8.57
N THR A 292 -10.27 13.27 -8.58
CA THR A 292 -11.26 13.54 -7.55
C THR A 292 -10.81 12.98 -6.21
N ALA A 293 -10.42 11.70 -6.17
CA ALA A 293 -9.98 11.04 -4.94
C ALA A 293 -8.80 11.76 -4.28
N LEU A 294 -7.74 12.11 -5.04
CA LEU A 294 -6.60 12.83 -4.49
C LEU A 294 -6.95 14.25 -4.04
N THR A 295 -7.77 14.97 -4.80
CA THR A 295 -8.13 16.33 -4.41
C THR A 295 -9.09 16.37 -3.22
N ASP A 296 -10.01 15.41 -3.08
CA ASP A 296 -10.82 15.23 -1.87
C ASP A 296 -9.92 14.95 -0.66
N PHE A 297 -9.03 13.99 -0.77
CA PHE A 297 -8.09 13.63 0.27
C PHE A 297 -7.20 14.82 0.70
N PHE A 298 -6.72 15.64 -0.23
CA PHE A 298 -5.93 16.83 0.11
C PHE A 298 -6.77 17.83 0.92
N LEU A 299 -8.03 18.05 0.55
CA LEU A 299 -8.93 18.92 1.31
C LEU A 299 -9.25 18.35 2.70
N GLU A 300 -9.42 17.05 2.83
CA GLU A 300 -9.60 16.37 4.13
C GLU A 300 -8.39 16.58 5.04
N MET A 301 -7.18 16.41 4.53
CA MET A 301 -5.94 16.62 5.28
C MET A 301 -5.77 18.07 5.69
N LEU A 302 -6.12 19.03 4.84
CA LEU A 302 -6.11 20.45 5.13
C LEU A 302 -7.14 20.80 6.22
N ALA A 303 -8.36 20.27 6.13
CA ALA A 303 -9.41 20.46 7.14
C ALA A 303 -9.00 19.87 8.50
N ALA A 304 -8.43 18.67 8.52
CA ALA A 304 -7.95 18.01 9.74
C ALA A 304 -6.83 18.80 10.45
N SER A 305 -6.04 19.59 9.70
CA SER A 305 -5.01 20.49 10.25
C SER A 305 -5.56 21.82 10.79
N GLY A 306 -6.89 21.99 10.83
CA GLY A 306 -7.56 23.20 11.33
C GLY A 306 -7.61 24.35 10.34
N ARG A 307 -7.34 24.11 9.05
CA ARG A 307 -7.44 25.12 8.00
C ARG A 307 -8.86 25.25 7.50
N PRO A 308 -9.40 26.49 7.33
CA PRO A 308 -10.77 26.67 6.83
C PRO A 308 -10.86 26.20 5.37
N VAL A 309 -11.61 25.12 5.11
CA VAL A 309 -11.86 24.66 3.75
C VAL A 309 -13.13 25.31 3.25
N HIS A 310 -13.03 26.21 2.25
CA HIS A 310 -14.18 26.80 1.59
C HIS A 310 -14.76 25.80 0.58
N GLY A 311 -15.84 25.12 0.98
CA GLY A 311 -16.57 24.23 0.09
C GLY A 311 -17.26 24.99 -1.03
N HIS A 312 -16.90 24.71 -2.29
CA HIS A 312 -17.79 24.98 -3.40
C HIS A 312 -18.92 23.95 -3.36
N GLY A 313 -20.15 24.43 -3.22
CA GLY A 313 -21.34 23.63 -2.93
C GLY A 313 -21.58 22.48 -3.90
N GLY A 314 -21.24 21.29 -3.47
CA GLY A 314 -21.78 20.03 -3.91
C GLY A 314 -22.38 19.35 -2.68
N GLN A 315 -23.69 19.13 -2.70
CA GLN A 315 -24.46 18.56 -1.62
C GLN A 315 -23.96 17.13 -1.33
N LEU A 316 -23.06 16.99 -0.35
CA LEU A 316 -22.73 15.68 0.21
C LEU A 316 -23.92 15.27 1.09
N GLY A 317 -24.58 14.16 0.70
CA GLY A 317 -25.65 13.55 1.48
C GLY A 317 -25.13 13.17 2.87
N GLY A 318 -25.46 14.00 3.85
CA GLY A 318 -25.11 13.76 5.23
C GLY A 318 -25.91 12.59 5.80
N SER A 319 -25.25 11.50 6.16
CA SER A 319 -25.72 10.64 7.25
C SER A 319 -25.09 11.18 8.53
N GLY A 320 -25.88 12.00 9.26
CA GLY A 320 -25.49 12.50 10.56
C GLY A 320 -25.30 11.35 11.54
N LEU A 321 -24.11 11.23 12.08
CA LEU A 321 -23.88 10.55 13.35
C LEU A 321 -23.57 11.64 14.37
N ASP A 322 -24.61 11.96 15.16
CA ASP A 322 -24.50 12.77 16.36
C ASP A 322 -23.53 12.10 17.34
N ILE A 323 -22.37 12.72 17.54
CA ILE A 323 -21.47 12.36 18.63
C ILE A 323 -21.92 13.14 19.86
N GLU A 324 -22.80 12.55 20.66
CA GLU A 324 -23.08 13.00 22.02
C GLU A 324 -21.83 12.86 22.88
N ALA A 325 -21.26 13.99 23.30
CA ALA A 325 -20.20 14.08 24.27
C ALA A 325 -20.73 13.68 25.66
N ARG A 326 -20.57 12.41 26.07
CA ARG A 326 -20.80 12.01 27.45
C ARG A 326 -19.63 12.49 28.33
N LYS A 327 -19.93 13.51 29.14
CA LYS A 327 -19.17 13.86 30.34
C LYS A 327 -19.14 12.66 31.28
N LEU A 328 -17.96 12.12 31.57
CA LEU A 328 -17.75 11.22 32.69
C LEU A 328 -17.59 12.05 33.95
N GLU A 329 -18.62 12.04 34.80
CA GLU A 329 -18.54 12.52 36.17
C GLU A 329 -17.77 11.52 37.04
N ALA A 330 -16.84 12.06 37.82
CA ALA A 330 -16.05 11.33 38.81
C ALA A 330 -16.95 10.95 40.00
N GLY A 331 -17.08 9.66 40.30
CA GLY A 331 -17.67 9.15 41.55
C GLY A 331 -16.59 8.71 42.54
N PRO A 332 -16.86 8.71 43.82
CA PRO A 332 -15.86 8.79 44.91
C PRO A 332 -15.21 7.45 45.25
N GLY A 333 -13.98 7.55 45.78
CA GLY A 333 -13.09 6.46 46.11
C GLY A 333 -13.61 5.50 47.21
N ILE A 334 -13.13 4.25 47.09
CA ILE A 334 -13.17 3.26 48.16
C ILE A 334 -11.75 2.76 48.44
N GLY A 335 -11.50 2.70 49.72
CA GLY A 335 -10.21 2.63 50.41
C GLY A 335 -9.33 1.41 50.11
N LEU A 336 -8.06 1.66 50.38
CA LEU A 336 -6.98 0.71 50.59
C LEU A 336 -7.24 -0.19 51.79
N THR A 337 -7.05 -1.50 51.63
CA THR A 337 -6.67 -2.40 52.72
C THR A 337 -5.42 -3.16 52.31
N GLU A 338 -4.36 -2.89 53.05
CA GLU A 338 -3.12 -3.67 53.13
C GLU A 338 -3.44 -5.12 53.57
N VAL A 339 -2.79 -6.10 52.97
CA VAL A 339 -2.55 -7.40 53.62
C VAL A 339 -1.10 -7.81 53.35
N GLU A 340 -0.48 -8.16 54.45
CA GLU A 340 0.92 -8.44 54.72
C GLU A 340 1.53 -9.63 53.96
N SER A 341 2.83 -9.54 53.96
CA SER A 341 3.87 -10.52 53.68
C SER A 341 3.67 -11.94 54.24
N GLY A 342 3.98 -12.95 53.45
CA GLY A 342 4.23 -14.33 53.90
C GLY A 342 5.39 -14.95 53.13
N ARG A 343 6.56 -14.98 53.74
CA ARG A 343 7.71 -15.81 53.39
C ARG A 343 7.44 -17.27 53.77
N ALA A 344 7.82 -18.23 52.93
CA ALA A 344 8.48 -19.50 53.29
C ALA A 344 8.93 -20.24 52.04
N GLN A 345 10.15 -20.51 52.10
CA GLN A 345 11.08 -21.55 51.75
C GLN A 345 10.48 -22.98 51.64
N ALA A 346 10.71 -23.64 50.55
CA ALA A 346 11.34 -24.95 50.37
C ALA A 346 11.64 -25.21 48.90
#